data_4fd7bb922c75e32b481367218979814c
#
_entry.id   4fd7bb922c75e32b481367218979814c
#
_cell.length_a   1.000
_cell.length_b   1.000
_cell.length_c   1.000
_cell.angle_alpha   90.00
_cell.angle_beta   90.00
_cell.angle_gamma   90.00
#
_symmetry.space_group_name_H-M   'P 1'
#
loop_
_entity.id
_entity.type
_entity.pdbx_description
1 polymer ?
#
loop_
_entity_poly.entity_id
_entity_poly.type
_entity_poly.pdbx_seq_one_letter_code
_entity_poly.pdbx_strand_id
1 'polypeptide(L)'
;FPLMAAGVGVAIFGEQLRGLQYVSMLLGLAAVVVLTIGLGAAPWLALTMSGSFILYGAIKKGLDVGPVISMAAEAALLAPFALIYLIGAEVWGWGGTTAQASGAFGHRARDTILLICAGAVTSVPLILFSFAARRVSMIVLGLGNYHNSTLQMIIAVWVFGQVITPSHMIALPMIWTGLALFTWTAWRVDRQARTDKRSAVSSLTQETVL
;
A
#
# COMPACT_ATOMS: atom_id res chain seq x y z
N PHE A 1 -2.67 -5.93 -4.87
CA PHE A 1 -2.33 -5.64 -3.47
C PHE A 1 -3.46 -6.02 -2.50
N PRO A 2 -4.73 -5.54 -2.62
CA PRO A 2 -5.78 -5.79 -1.63
C PRO A 2 -6.12 -7.25 -1.38
N LEU A 3 -6.12 -8.07 -2.43
CA LEU A 3 -6.36 -9.51 -2.32
C LEU A 3 -5.33 -10.21 -1.43
N MET A 4 -4.06 -9.89 -1.64
CA MET A 4 -2.97 -10.45 -0.85
C MET A 4 -2.98 -9.90 0.57
N ALA A 5 -3.31 -8.61 0.76
CA ALA A 5 -3.47 -8.00 2.08
C ALA A 5 -4.59 -8.67 2.89
N ALA A 6 -5.72 -8.95 2.24
CA ALA A 6 -6.81 -9.70 2.86
C ALA A 6 -6.41 -11.15 3.20
N GLY A 7 -5.67 -11.81 2.30
CA GLY A 7 -5.13 -13.15 2.55
C GLY A 7 -4.21 -13.18 3.77
N VAL A 8 -3.29 -12.24 3.88
CA VAL A 8 -2.39 -12.10 5.05
C VAL A 8 -3.16 -11.71 6.31
N GLY A 9 -4.18 -10.82 6.20
CA GLY A 9 -5.06 -10.46 7.29
C GLY A 9 -5.76 -11.67 7.90
N VAL A 10 -6.31 -12.51 7.05
CA VAL A 10 -6.99 -13.76 7.48
C VAL A 10 -6.00 -14.78 8.01
N ALA A 11 -4.91 -15.06 7.27
CA ALA A 11 -3.99 -16.16 7.59
C ALA A 11 -3.09 -15.89 8.80
N ILE A 12 -2.61 -14.64 8.96
CA ILE A 12 -1.65 -14.29 10.00
C ILE A 12 -2.32 -13.58 11.17
N PHE A 13 -3.27 -12.69 10.90
CA PHE A 13 -3.90 -11.87 11.94
C PHE A 13 -5.28 -12.38 12.37
N GLY A 14 -5.78 -13.48 11.78
CA GLY A 14 -7.09 -14.06 12.13
C GLY A 14 -8.26 -13.12 11.81
N GLU A 15 -8.08 -12.18 10.87
CA GLU A 15 -9.13 -11.24 10.49
C GLU A 15 -10.26 -11.99 9.79
N GLN A 16 -11.51 -11.74 10.18
CA GLN A 16 -12.66 -12.43 9.58
C GLN A 16 -13.26 -11.61 8.45
N LEU A 17 -13.34 -12.22 7.29
CA LEU A 17 -14.08 -11.68 6.15
C LEU A 17 -15.56 -11.97 6.32
N ARG A 18 -16.41 -11.00 6.01
CA ARG A 18 -17.88 -11.16 6.06
C ARG A 18 -18.44 -11.19 4.63
N GLY A 19 -19.60 -11.87 4.46
CA GLY A 19 -20.19 -12.25 3.18
C GLY A 19 -19.94 -11.35 1.96
N LEU A 20 -20.30 -10.05 2.01
CA LEU A 20 -20.05 -9.13 0.89
C LEU A 20 -18.56 -8.84 0.64
N GLN A 21 -17.69 -9.00 1.63
CA GLN A 21 -16.25 -8.80 1.45
C GLN A 21 -15.65 -9.90 0.58
N TYR A 22 -16.17 -11.13 0.65
CA TYR A 22 -15.79 -12.19 -0.30
C TYR A 22 -16.15 -11.82 -1.73
N VAL A 23 -17.36 -11.25 -1.95
CA VAL A 23 -17.77 -10.79 -3.28
C VAL A 23 -16.83 -9.70 -3.81
N SER A 24 -16.45 -8.75 -2.96
CA SER A 24 -15.47 -7.71 -3.32
C SER A 24 -14.10 -8.28 -3.69
N MET A 25 -13.65 -9.30 -2.98
CA MET A 25 -12.40 -10.00 -3.30
C MET A 25 -12.49 -10.75 -4.62
N LEU A 26 -13.59 -11.43 -4.89
CA LEU A 26 -13.82 -12.13 -6.15
C LEU A 26 -13.84 -11.16 -7.34
N LEU A 27 -14.48 -9.99 -7.19
CA LEU A 27 -14.44 -8.93 -8.21
C LEU A 27 -13.03 -8.42 -8.45
N GLY A 28 -12.24 -8.22 -7.39
CA GLY A 28 -10.84 -7.82 -7.50
C GLY A 28 -9.99 -8.89 -8.20
N LEU A 29 -10.19 -10.17 -7.88
CA LEU A 29 -9.50 -11.28 -8.55
C LEU A 29 -9.88 -11.35 -10.03
N ALA A 30 -11.16 -11.25 -10.35
CA ALA A 30 -11.63 -11.26 -11.72
C ALA A 30 -11.05 -10.07 -12.52
N ALA A 31 -10.96 -8.88 -11.93
CA ALA A 31 -10.32 -7.73 -12.55
C ALA A 31 -8.82 -7.97 -12.85
N VAL A 32 -8.08 -8.61 -11.94
CA VAL A 32 -6.68 -9.00 -12.17
C VAL A 32 -6.57 -9.98 -13.32
N VAL A 33 -7.46 -10.96 -13.41
CA VAL A 33 -7.49 -11.94 -14.51
C VAL A 33 -7.76 -11.24 -15.84
N VAL A 34 -8.75 -10.34 -15.90
CA VAL A 34 -9.08 -9.56 -17.10
C VAL A 34 -7.88 -8.74 -17.57
N LEU A 35 -7.19 -8.06 -16.64
CA LEU A 35 -5.99 -7.28 -16.96
C LEU A 35 -4.84 -8.17 -17.44
N THR A 36 -4.62 -9.31 -16.79
CA THR A 36 -3.55 -10.25 -17.16
C THR A 36 -3.75 -10.78 -18.57
N ILE A 37 -4.96 -11.22 -18.90
CA ILE A 37 -5.30 -11.73 -20.23
C ILE A 37 -5.24 -10.62 -21.28
N GLY A 38 -5.80 -9.46 -20.95
CA GLY A 38 -5.91 -8.36 -21.90
C GLY A 38 -4.59 -7.64 -22.19
N LEU A 39 -3.65 -7.65 -21.27
CA LEU A 39 -2.31 -7.07 -21.45
C LEU A 39 -1.31 -8.08 -22.01
N GLY A 40 -1.64 -9.37 -22.02
CA GLY A 40 -0.74 -10.44 -22.45
C GLY A 40 0.56 -10.54 -21.63
N ALA A 41 0.59 -9.93 -20.43
CA ALA A 41 1.77 -9.87 -19.58
C ALA A 41 1.52 -10.68 -18.29
N ALA A 42 2.48 -11.52 -17.93
CA ALA A 42 2.40 -12.29 -16.70
C ALA A 42 2.44 -11.36 -15.46
N PRO A 43 1.53 -11.51 -14.49
CA PRO A 43 1.39 -10.60 -13.36
C PRO A 43 2.46 -10.80 -12.27
N TRP A 44 3.50 -11.59 -12.53
CA TRP A 44 4.49 -11.99 -11.53
C TRP A 44 5.21 -10.80 -10.88
N LEU A 45 5.55 -9.76 -11.66
CA LEU A 45 6.13 -8.52 -11.13
C LEU A 45 5.19 -7.83 -10.15
N ALA A 46 3.92 -7.67 -10.53
CA ALA A 46 2.92 -7.04 -9.68
C ALA A 46 2.66 -7.88 -8.41
N LEU A 47 2.67 -9.21 -8.52
CA LEU A 47 2.50 -10.12 -7.39
C LEU A 47 3.71 -10.04 -6.44
N THR A 48 4.92 -10.05 -6.97
CA THR A 48 6.15 -9.96 -6.17
C THR A 48 6.23 -8.63 -5.43
N MET A 49 5.99 -7.51 -6.12
CA MET A 49 6.00 -6.17 -5.51
C MET A 49 4.89 -6.04 -4.45
N SER A 50 3.68 -6.50 -4.77
CA SER A 50 2.57 -6.48 -3.82
C SER A 50 2.85 -7.36 -2.60
N GLY A 51 3.40 -8.55 -2.81
CA GLY A 51 3.77 -9.48 -1.74
C GLY A 51 4.81 -8.90 -0.80
N SER A 52 5.88 -8.33 -1.35
CA SER A 52 6.93 -7.67 -0.57
C SER A 52 6.38 -6.51 0.27
N PHE A 53 5.50 -5.68 -0.32
CA PHE A 53 4.93 -4.54 0.38
C PHE A 53 3.93 -4.94 1.47
N ILE A 54 3.18 -6.04 1.25
CA ILE A 54 2.28 -6.60 2.26
C ILE A 54 3.06 -7.22 3.41
N LEU A 55 4.13 -7.94 3.10
CA LEU A 55 5.02 -8.50 4.12
C LEU A 55 5.64 -7.39 4.97
N TYR A 56 6.10 -6.31 4.32
CA TYR A 56 6.54 -5.10 5.01
C TYR A 56 5.46 -4.54 5.95
N GLY A 57 4.22 -4.39 5.47
CA GLY A 57 3.09 -3.92 6.28
C GLY A 57 2.76 -4.85 7.46
N ALA A 58 2.83 -6.17 7.24
CA ALA A 58 2.61 -7.17 8.28
C ALA A 58 3.69 -7.11 9.37
N ILE A 59 4.97 -6.98 8.98
CA ILE A 59 6.08 -6.79 9.91
C ILE A 59 5.88 -5.50 10.71
N LYS A 60 5.54 -4.39 10.04
CA LYS A 60 5.28 -3.09 10.71
C LYS A 60 4.13 -3.16 11.69
N LYS A 61 3.09 -3.95 11.41
CA LYS A 61 1.97 -4.18 12.31
C LYS A 61 2.37 -4.94 13.57
N GLY A 62 3.27 -5.90 13.44
CA GLY A 62 3.77 -6.73 14.55
C GLY A 62 4.87 -6.10 15.40
N LEU A 63 5.47 -4.98 14.96
CA LEU A 63 6.56 -4.34 15.70
C LEU A 63 6.04 -3.47 16.85
N ASP A 64 6.59 -3.64 18.05
CA ASP A 64 6.27 -2.82 19.23
C ASP A 64 6.99 -1.46 19.26
N VAL A 65 7.79 -1.17 18.23
CA VAL A 65 8.59 0.07 18.11
C VAL A 65 7.80 1.15 17.33
N GLY A 66 7.90 2.41 17.74
CA GLY A 66 7.23 3.54 17.07
C GLY A 66 7.55 3.61 15.56
N PRO A 67 6.58 4.05 14.72
CA PRO A 67 6.76 4.10 13.26
C PRO A 67 7.97 4.91 12.80
N VAL A 68 8.24 6.03 13.46
CA VAL A 68 9.40 6.90 13.16
C VAL A 68 10.70 6.21 13.51
N ILE A 69 10.79 5.59 14.69
CA ILE A 69 12.00 4.87 15.15
C ILE A 69 12.27 3.67 14.24
N SER A 70 11.23 2.91 13.88
CA SER A 70 11.34 1.78 12.97
C SER A 70 11.86 2.22 11.59
N MET A 71 11.36 3.35 11.06
CA MET A 71 11.83 3.89 9.77
C MET A 71 13.27 4.39 9.86
N ALA A 72 13.64 5.06 10.95
CA ALA A 72 15.00 5.50 11.18
C ALA A 72 16.00 4.34 11.29
N ALA A 73 15.61 3.27 11.97
CA ALA A 73 16.41 2.05 12.09
C ALA A 73 16.63 1.37 10.72
N GLU A 74 15.60 1.29 9.89
CA GLU A 74 15.72 0.78 8.52
C GLU A 74 16.66 1.63 7.67
N ALA A 75 16.50 2.95 7.72
CA ALA A 75 17.38 3.88 7.01
C ALA A 75 18.82 3.74 7.50
N ALA A 76 19.07 3.65 8.80
CA ALA A 76 20.39 3.47 9.37
C ALA A 76 21.02 2.13 8.96
N LEU A 77 20.22 1.06 8.89
CA LEU A 77 20.71 -0.26 8.45
C LEU A 77 21.08 -0.26 6.97
N LEU A 78 20.35 0.46 6.12
CA LEU A 78 20.60 0.52 4.69
C LEU A 78 21.64 1.57 4.31
N ALA A 79 21.89 2.56 5.17
CA ALA A 79 22.83 3.66 4.89
C ALA A 79 24.25 3.20 4.49
N PRO A 80 24.89 2.23 5.17
CA PRO A 80 26.25 1.79 4.77
C PRO A 80 26.25 1.16 3.37
N PHE A 81 25.23 0.38 3.00
CA PHE A 81 25.12 -0.22 1.67
C PHE A 81 24.87 0.84 0.60
N ALA A 82 24.00 1.80 0.89
CA ALA A 82 23.75 2.93 0.00
C ALA A 82 25.01 3.79 -0.21
N LEU A 83 25.80 4.04 0.84
CA LEU A 83 27.08 4.77 0.75
C LEU A 83 28.09 4.00 -0.11
N ILE A 84 28.25 2.70 0.10
CA ILE A 84 29.13 1.85 -0.72
C ILE A 84 28.71 1.91 -2.19
N TYR A 85 27.40 1.82 -2.47
CA TYR A 85 26.88 1.93 -3.83
C TYR A 85 27.14 3.31 -4.45
N LEU A 86 26.89 4.38 -3.70
CA LEU A 86 27.16 5.76 -4.17
C LEU A 86 28.64 6.00 -4.48
N ILE A 87 29.54 5.53 -3.61
CA ILE A 87 30.99 5.62 -3.83
C ILE A 87 31.38 4.77 -5.04
N GLY A 88 30.82 3.56 -5.16
CA GLY A 88 31.06 2.68 -6.30
C GLY A 88 30.55 3.26 -7.62
N ALA A 89 29.39 3.90 -7.61
CA ALA A 89 28.84 4.59 -8.77
C ALA A 89 29.72 5.77 -9.22
N GLU A 90 30.29 6.51 -8.27
CA GLU A 90 31.14 7.68 -8.55
C GLU A 90 32.55 7.27 -8.99
N VAL A 91 33.18 6.30 -8.28
CA VAL A 91 34.57 5.92 -8.50
C VAL A 91 34.74 4.88 -9.59
N TRP A 92 33.83 3.91 -9.65
CA TRP A 92 33.91 2.75 -10.57
C TRP A 92 32.84 2.74 -11.66
N GLY A 93 31.96 3.74 -11.70
CA GLY A 93 30.91 3.81 -12.71
C GLY A 93 29.81 2.72 -12.57
N TRP A 94 29.54 2.23 -11.36
CA TRP A 94 28.52 1.20 -11.10
C TRP A 94 27.09 1.69 -11.35
N GLY A 95 26.82 2.50 -12.24
CA GLY A 95 25.51 3.13 -12.35
C GLY A 95 24.80 3.03 -13.67
N GLY A 96 25.22 2.16 -14.54
CA GLY A 96 25.05 2.49 -15.77
C GLY A 96 24.09 2.03 -16.83
N THR A 97 22.82 2.12 -16.76
CA THR A 97 21.91 2.03 -17.92
C THR A 97 21.52 3.39 -18.51
N THR A 98 21.88 4.48 -17.87
CA THR A 98 21.69 5.85 -18.36
C THR A 98 23.01 6.40 -18.86
N ALA A 99 22.97 7.22 -19.91
CA ALA A 99 24.12 7.75 -20.67
C ALA A 99 25.16 8.57 -19.84
N GLN A 100 25.06 8.59 -18.53
CA GLN A 100 26.02 9.19 -17.59
C GLN A 100 26.74 8.09 -16.83
N ALA A 101 28.01 7.91 -17.14
CA ALA A 101 28.88 6.92 -16.50
C ALA A 101 29.23 7.22 -15.04
N SER A 102 28.86 8.39 -14.52
CA SER A 102 29.08 8.86 -13.15
C SER A 102 27.73 9.06 -12.45
N GLY A 103 27.71 8.89 -11.12
CA GLY A 103 26.53 9.14 -10.30
C GLY A 103 25.98 10.55 -10.48
N ALA A 104 24.66 10.71 -10.34
CA ALA A 104 24.03 12.03 -10.45
C ALA A 104 24.23 12.93 -9.22
N PHE A 105 24.70 12.34 -8.10
CA PHE A 105 24.86 13.05 -6.83
C PHE A 105 26.14 13.88 -6.84
N GLY A 106 26.03 15.17 -6.52
CA GLY A 106 27.18 16.07 -6.44
C GLY A 106 27.57 16.78 -7.74
N HIS A 107 27.16 16.30 -8.92
CA HIS A 107 27.54 16.90 -10.21
C HIS A 107 26.74 18.16 -10.57
N ARG A 108 25.45 18.18 -10.24
CA ARG A 108 24.56 19.33 -10.45
C ARG A 108 23.78 19.60 -9.17
N ALA A 109 23.77 20.83 -8.71
CA ALA A 109 23.02 21.23 -7.52
C ALA A 109 21.53 20.86 -7.62
N ARG A 110 20.90 21.02 -8.79
CA ARG A 110 19.52 20.65 -9.04
C ARG A 110 19.29 19.16 -8.81
N ASP A 111 20.12 18.30 -9.37
CA ASP A 111 19.94 16.84 -9.29
C ASP A 111 20.19 16.35 -7.87
N THR A 112 21.17 16.91 -7.19
CA THR A 112 21.45 16.64 -5.77
C THR A 112 20.28 17.05 -4.87
N ILE A 113 19.70 18.24 -5.07
CA ILE A 113 18.53 18.69 -4.30
C ILE A 113 17.32 17.77 -4.58
N LEU A 114 17.08 17.41 -5.85
CA LEU A 114 15.99 16.50 -6.19
C LEU A 114 16.16 15.14 -5.55
N LEU A 115 17.36 14.59 -5.48
CA LEU A 115 17.64 13.30 -4.82
C LEU A 115 17.42 13.38 -3.31
N ILE A 116 17.85 14.46 -2.66
CA ILE A 116 17.58 14.68 -1.23
C ILE A 116 16.08 14.82 -0.98
N CYS A 117 15.38 15.61 -1.78
CA CYS A 117 13.93 15.77 -1.69
C CYS A 117 13.18 14.45 -1.93
N ALA A 118 13.66 13.61 -2.85
CA ALA A 118 13.07 12.31 -3.12
C ALA A 118 13.07 11.40 -1.87
N GLY A 119 14.14 11.45 -1.07
CA GLY A 119 14.21 10.75 0.22
C GLY A 119 13.11 11.20 1.19
N ALA A 120 12.90 12.49 1.35
CA ALA A 120 11.86 13.04 2.22
C ALA A 120 10.43 12.69 1.68
N VAL A 121 10.22 12.88 0.39
CA VAL A 121 8.92 12.57 -0.29
C VAL A 121 8.57 11.08 -0.18
N THR A 122 9.56 10.20 -0.14
CA THR A 122 9.34 8.75 0.04
C THR A 122 9.14 8.37 1.51
N SER A 123 9.92 8.96 2.42
CA SER A 123 9.89 8.60 3.85
C SER A 123 8.60 9.00 4.54
N VAL A 124 8.04 10.18 4.23
CA VAL A 124 6.82 10.69 4.87
C VAL A 124 5.62 9.75 4.63
N PRO A 125 5.29 9.34 3.39
CA PRO A 125 4.21 8.37 3.15
C PRO A 125 4.44 7.02 3.82
N LEU A 126 5.70 6.53 3.87
CA LEU A 126 6.01 5.25 4.53
C LEU A 126 5.83 5.31 6.05
N ILE A 127 6.17 6.43 6.68
CA ILE A 127 5.89 6.65 8.09
C ILE A 127 4.38 6.66 8.34
N LEU A 128 3.61 7.40 7.53
CA LEU A 128 2.15 7.44 7.62
C LEU A 128 1.52 6.07 7.38
N PHE A 129 2.02 5.32 6.41
CA PHE A 129 1.61 3.94 6.17
C PHE A 129 1.86 3.05 7.39
N SER A 130 3.04 3.16 8.02
CA SER A 130 3.37 2.42 9.25
C SER A 130 2.44 2.78 10.41
N PHE A 131 2.06 4.06 10.55
CA PHE A 131 1.05 4.49 11.52
C PHE A 131 -0.31 3.85 11.25
N ALA A 132 -0.73 3.82 10.00
CA ALA A 132 -2.00 3.22 9.58
C ALA A 132 -1.99 1.69 9.81
N ALA A 133 -0.93 0.99 9.37
CA ALA A 133 -0.80 -0.46 9.48
C ALA A 133 -0.97 -0.98 10.92
N ARG A 134 -0.55 -0.19 11.90
CA ARG A 134 -0.65 -0.55 13.33
C ARG A 134 -2.03 -0.29 13.93
N ARG A 135 -2.87 0.52 13.31
CA ARG A 135 -4.15 0.98 13.87
C ARG A 135 -5.36 0.39 13.18
N VAL A 136 -5.19 -0.10 11.96
CA VAL A 136 -6.28 -0.67 11.16
C VAL A 136 -6.01 -2.13 10.84
N SER A 137 -7.05 -2.86 10.42
CA SER A 137 -6.87 -4.22 9.92
C SER A 137 -6.08 -4.23 8.61
N MET A 138 -5.39 -5.33 8.30
CA MET A 138 -4.67 -5.51 7.04
C MET A 138 -5.62 -5.42 5.85
N ILE A 139 -6.86 -5.87 6.02
CA ILE A 139 -7.92 -5.79 5.04
C ILE A 139 -8.23 -4.31 4.71
N VAL A 140 -8.41 -3.47 5.73
CA VAL A 140 -8.67 -2.02 5.55
C VAL A 140 -7.47 -1.32 4.94
N LEU A 141 -6.26 -1.69 5.34
CA LEU A 141 -5.02 -1.16 4.78
C LEU A 141 -4.89 -1.48 3.27
N GLY A 142 -5.22 -2.72 2.90
CA GLY A 142 -5.26 -3.13 1.50
C GLY A 142 -6.24 -2.33 0.66
N LEU A 143 -7.40 -1.99 1.22
CA LEU A 143 -8.40 -1.18 0.53
C LEU A 143 -7.98 0.27 0.34
N GLY A 144 -7.33 0.86 1.32
CA GLY A 144 -6.78 2.22 1.18
C GLY A 144 -5.89 2.34 -0.06
N ASN A 145 -5.24 1.25 -0.46
CA ASN A 145 -4.39 1.22 -1.65
C ASN A 145 -5.17 1.32 -2.98
N TYR A 146 -6.47 1.05 -3.01
CA TYR A 146 -7.28 1.28 -4.22
C TYR A 146 -7.39 2.77 -4.58
N HIS A 147 -7.42 3.67 -3.58
CA HIS A 147 -7.39 5.11 -3.83
C HIS A 147 -6.08 5.51 -4.52
N ASN A 148 -4.96 4.94 -4.08
CA ASN A 148 -3.67 5.17 -4.70
C ASN A 148 -3.65 4.69 -6.17
N SER A 149 -4.18 3.50 -6.45
CA SER A 149 -4.28 2.97 -7.82
C SER A 149 -5.16 3.83 -8.72
N THR A 150 -6.26 4.35 -8.20
CA THR A 150 -7.15 5.27 -8.93
C THR A 150 -6.44 6.59 -9.26
N LEU A 151 -5.74 7.19 -8.29
CA LEU A 151 -4.95 8.40 -8.50
C LEU A 151 -3.83 8.19 -9.51
N GLN A 152 -3.09 7.09 -9.41
CA GLN A 152 -2.03 6.74 -10.37
C GLN A 152 -2.59 6.61 -11.78
N MET A 153 -3.76 6.01 -11.95
CA MET A 153 -4.38 5.89 -13.25
C MET A 153 -4.81 7.25 -13.82
N ILE A 154 -5.41 8.13 -13.00
CA ILE A 154 -5.76 9.48 -13.42
C ILE A 154 -4.50 10.21 -13.92
N ILE A 155 -3.41 10.14 -13.18
CA ILE A 155 -2.13 10.75 -13.56
C ILE A 155 -1.58 10.10 -14.84
N ALA A 156 -1.65 8.77 -14.97
CA ALA A 156 -1.17 8.06 -16.14
C ALA A 156 -1.89 8.53 -17.42
N VAL A 157 -3.20 8.70 -17.34
CA VAL A 157 -4.01 9.15 -18.51
C VAL A 157 -3.85 10.64 -18.77
N TRP A 158 -4.01 11.48 -17.74
CA TRP A 158 -4.09 12.94 -17.93
C TRP A 158 -2.72 13.60 -18.06
N VAL A 159 -1.71 13.12 -17.34
CA VAL A 159 -0.36 13.72 -17.35
C VAL A 159 0.53 13.03 -18.40
N PHE A 160 0.49 11.69 -18.45
CA PHE A 160 1.36 10.92 -19.34
C PHE A 160 0.71 10.51 -20.65
N GLY A 161 -0.58 10.84 -20.88
CA GLY A 161 -1.29 10.54 -22.13
C GLY A 161 -1.40 9.04 -22.43
N GLN A 162 -1.37 8.18 -21.39
CA GLN A 162 -1.46 6.73 -21.61
C GLN A 162 -2.83 6.34 -22.15
N VAL A 163 -2.84 5.48 -23.16
CA VAL A 163 -4.06 4.98 -23.78
C VAL A 163 -4.71 3.93 -22.90
N ILE A 164 -5.99 4.14 -22.57
CA ILE A 164 -6.79 3.16 -21.84
C ILE A 164 -7.12 2.00 -22.79
N THR A 165 -6.63 0.80 -22.48
CA THR A 165 -6.97 -0.40 -23.25
C THR A 165 -8.38 -0.88 -22.88
N PRO A 166 -9.06 -1.64 -23.78
CA PRO A 166 -10.38 -2.23 -23.47
C PRO A 166 -10.41 -3.03 -22.16
N SER A 167 -9.29 -3.69 -21.83
CA SER A 167 -9.14 -4.45 -20.58
C SER A 167 -9.22 -3.55 -19.34
N HIS A 168 -8.65 -2.34 -19.39
CA HIS A 168 -8.77 -1.35 -18.33
C HIS A 168 -10.22 -0.85 -18.18
N MET A 169 -10.95 -0.68 -19.29
CA MET A 169 -12.34 -0.24 -19.28
C MET A 169 -13.27 -1.26 -18.59
N ILE A 170 -12.93 -2.54 -18.62
CA ILE A 170 -13.68 -3.60 -17.92
C ILE A 170 -13.20 -3.74 -16.46
N ALA A 171 -11.89 -3.81 -16.25
CA ALA A 171 -11.31 -4.07 -14.93
C ALA A 171 -11.56 -2.94 -13.93
N LEU A 172 -11.54 -1.67 -14.36
CA LEU A 172 -11.73 -0.52 -13.47
C LEU A 172 -13.11 -0.46 -12.81
N PRO A 173 -14.24 -0.58 -13.55
CA PRO A 173 -15.55 -0.64 -12.93
C PRO A 173 -15.68 -1.82 -11.95
N MET A 174 -15.05 -2.97 -12.26
CA MET A 174 -15.04 -4.14 -11.37
C MET A 174 -14.29 -3.81 -10.06
N ILE A 175 -13.11 -3.17 -10.15
CA ILE A 175 -12.33 -2.75 -9.00
C ILE A 175 -13.12 -1.73 -8.16
N TRP A 176 -13.71 -0.72 -8.78
CA TRP A 176 -14.47 0.31 -8.08
C TRP A 176 -15.75 -0.24 -7.44
N THR A 177 -16.44 -1.14 -8.11
CA THR A 177 -17.60 -1.82 -7.54
C THR A 177 -17.19 -2.67 -6.34
N GLY A 178 -16.11 -3.43 -6.45
CA GLY A 178 -15.55 -4.18 -5.33
C GLY A 178 -15.18 -3.27 -4.16
N LEU A 179 -14.53 -2.13 -4.41
CA LEU A 179 -14.19 -1.15 -3.39
C LEU A 179 -15.43 -0.55 -2.71
N ALA A 180 -16.45 -0.18 -3.48
CA ALA A 180 -17.69 0.38 -2.95
C ALA A 180 -18.42 -0.63 -2.05
N LEU A 181 -18.57 -1.88 -2.50
CA LEU A 181 -19.19 -2.96 -1.73
C LEU A 181 -18.42 -3.22 -0.42
N PHE A 182 -17.11 -3.24 -0.50
CA PHE A 182 -16.30 -3.47 0.69
C PHE A 182 -16.40 -2.31 1.68
N THR A 183 -16.23 -1.07 1.21
CA THR A 183 -16.31 0.14 2.05
C THR A 183 -17.66 0.23 2.74
N TRP A 184 -18.74 -0.05 2.00
CA TRP A 184 -20.09 -0.12 2.55
C TRP A 184 -20.20 -1.15 3.69
N THR A 185 -19.66 -2.34 3.47
CA THR A 185 -19.71 -3.42 4.47
C THR A 185 -18.89 -3.08 5.70
N ALA A 186 -17.68 -2.56 5.52
CA ALA A 186 -16.81 -2.12 6.61
C ALA A 186 -17.49 -1.03 7.46
N TRP A 187 -18.11 -0.05 6.81
CA TRP A 187 -18.81 1.03 7.49
C TRP A 187 -20.04 0.54 8.28
N ARG A 188 -20.81 -0.39 7.73
CA ARG A 188 -21.95 -1.01 8.45
C ARG A 188 -21.48 -1.74 9.70
N VAL A 189 -20.40 -2.51 9.60
CA VAL A 189 -19.83 -3.26 10.73
C VAL A 189 -19.33 -2.31 11.83
N ASP A 190 -18.63 -1.25 11.46
CA ASP A 190 -18.12 -0.28 12.43
C ASP A 190 -19.28 0.47 13.12
N ARG A 191 -20.33 0.83 12.38
CA ARG A 191 -21.54 1.41 12.97
C ARG A 191 -22.20 0.48 13.97
N GLN A 192 -22.39 -0.80 13.66
CA GLN A 192 -22.99 -1.77 14.57
C GLN A 192 -22.15 -1.92 15.83
N ALA A 193 -20.84 -2.08 15.70
CA ALA A 193 -19.94 -2.19 16.84
C ALA A 193 -19.96 -0.96 17.77
N ARG A 194 -20.13 0.25 17.22
CA ARG A 194 -20.27 1.48 18.01
C ARG A 194 -21.62 1.56 18.72
N THR A 195 -22.69 1.08 18.09
CA THR A 195 -24.03 1.05 18.69
C THR A 195 -24.06 0.05 19.85
N ASP A 196 -23.51 -1.15 19.67
CA ASP A 196 -23.45 -2.19 20.70
C ASP A 196 -22.64 -1.72 21.93
N LYS A 197 -21.50 -1.04 21.70
CA LYS A 197 -20.71 -0.45 22.79
C LYS A 197 -21.48 0.63 23.56
N ARG A 198 -22.24 1.47 22.86
CA ARG A 198 -23.06 2.50 23.51
C ARG A 198 -24.17 1.88 24.34
N SER A 199 -24.85 0.86 23.85
CA SER A 199 -25.88 0.12 24.57
C SER A 199 -25.33 -0.56 25.82
N ALA A 200 -24.15 -1.20 25.72
CA ALA A 200 -23.48 -1.83 26.85
C ALA A 200 -23.04 -0.82 27.92
N VAL A 201 -22.56 0.35 27.54
CA VAL A 201 -22.20 1.41 28.50
C VAL A 201 -23.45 1.98 29.18
N SER A 202 -24.56 2.17 28.47
CA SER A 202 -25.80 2.68 29.05
C SER A 202 -26.44 1.72 30.03
N SER A 203 -26.36 0.40 29.78
CA SER A 203 -26.85 -0.61 30.73
C SER A 203 -26.05 -0.66 32.02
N LEU A 204 -24.71 -0.57 31.93
CA LEU A 204 -23.85 -0.52 33.10
C LEU A 204 -24.07 0.73 33.96
N THR A 205 -24.34 1.88 33.33
CA THR A 205 -24.63 3.14 34.03
C THR A 205 -25.98 3.06 34.77
N GLN A 206 -26.97 2.37 34.21
CA GLN A 206 -28.26 2.14 34.89
C GLN A 206 -28.15 1.21 36.11
N GLU A 207 -27.32 0.18 36.04
CA GLU A 207 -27.09 -0.72 37.17
C GLU A 207 -26.32 -0.07 38.35
N THR A 208 -25.51 0.95 38.05
CA THR A 208 -24.70 1.64 39.11
C THR A 208 -25.49 2.72 39.82
N VAL A 209 -26.66 3.12 39.33
CA VAL A 209 -27.51 4.20 39.91
C VAL A 209 -28.67 3.63 40.78
N LEU A 210 -28.86 2.32 40.79
CA LEU A 210 -29.80 1.58 41.66
C LEU A 210 -29.08 1.01 42.88
#